data_4f396ce20e298840e8751e3d97439661
#
_entry.id   4f396ce20e298840e8751e3d97439661
#
_cell.length_a   1.000
_cell.length_b   1.000
_cell.length_c   1.000
_cell.angle_alpha   90.00
_cell.angle_beta   90.00
_cell.angle_gamma   90.00
#
_symmetry.space_group_name_H-M   'P 1'
#
loop_
_entity.id
_entity.type
_entity.pdbx_description
1 polymer ?
#
loop_
_entity_poly.entity_id
_entity_poly.type
_entity_poly.pdbx_seq_one_letter_code
_entity_poly.pdbx_strand_id
1 'polypeptide(L)'
;MIKKKKNTAHNITIATIFASTFLKKLFINQSFSYMSQHKVVLLLGSNIGDQKKNLETALQKIKEGGNEILQISEFLTSEAVEFVSSNIFCNIASIILTSLSPIQLLDFVKSIEIEMGRSNDSRVTGGYADRVIDIDIVTYNELKFVSERLEIPHIKHLFEREFSKVLLKDLSE
;
A
#
# COMPACT_ATOMS: atom_id res chain seq x y z
N MET A 1 16.74 -60.17 3.80
CA MET A 1 16.32 -59.33 4.93
C MET A 1 17.00 -57.93 4.86
N ILE A 2 16.89 -57.18 3.73
CA ILE A 2 17.56 -55.86 3.53
C ILE A 2 16.64 -54.93 2.75
N LYS A 3 15.41 -54.69 3.16
CA LYS A 3 14.52 -53.69 2.52
C LYS A 3 13.85 -52.69 3.47
N LYS A 4 14.11 -52.70 4.79
CA LYS A 4 13.43 -51.82 5.77
C LYS A 4 14.23 -50.58 6.23
N LYS A 5 15.52 -50.41 5.88
CA LYS A 5 16.36 -49.30 6.35
C LYS A 5 16.36 -48.03 5.47
N LYS A 6 15.91 -48.10 4.22
CA LYS A 6 15.93 -46.91 3.31
C LYS A 6 14.77 -45.93 3.53
N ASN A 7 13.64 -46.39 4.05
CA ASN A 7 12.47 -45.48 4.23
C ASN A 7 12.56 -44.58 5.47
N THR A 8 13.32 -45.00 6.51
CA THR A 8 13.44 -44.23 7.75
C THR A 8 14.31 -42.96 7.57
N ALA A 9 15.40 -43.07 6.80
CA ALA A 9 16.29 -41.93 6.54
C ALA A 9 15.61 -40.85 5.69
N HIS A 10 14.79 -41.25 4.71
CA HIS A 10 14.05 -40.30 3.85
C HIS A 10 12.98 -39.52 4.62
N ASN A 11 12.26 -40.20 5.52
CA ASN A 11 11.22 -39.57 6.37
C ASN A 11 11.82 -38.62 7.42
N ILE A 12 13.02 -38.90 7.95
CA ILE A 12 13.72 -38.03 8.88
C ILE A 12 14.18 -36.76 8.16
N THR A 13 14.69 -36.86 6.93
CA THR A 13 15.13 -35.68 6.15
C THR A 13 13.98 -34.77 5.81
N ILE A 14 12.83 -35.30 5.39
CA ILE A 14 11.63 -34.50 5.10
C ILE A 14 11.10 -33.80 6.36
N ALA A 15 11.00 -34.51 7.47
CA ALA A 15 10.55 -33.95 8.76
C ALA A 15 11.49 -32.83 9.25
N THR A 16 12.80 -32.97 9.05
CA THR A 16 13.78 -31.94 9.43
C THR A 16 13.67 -30.70 8.55
N ILE A 17 13.41 -30.84 7.25
CA ILE A 17 13.20 -29.72 6.33
C ILE A 17 11.90 -28.98 6.68
N PHE A 18 10.80 -29.71 6.95
CA PHE A 18 9.53 -29.10 7.36
C PHE A 18 9.67 -28.37 8.70
N ALA A 19 10.33 -28.97 9.70
CA ALA A 19 10.58 -28.35 10.99
C ALA A 19 11.45 -27.09 10.85
N SER A 20 12.50 -27.10 10.02
CA SER A 20 13.35 -25.93 9.79
C SER A 20 12.60 -24.80 9.08
N THR A 21 11.74 -25.12 8.11
CA THR A 21 10.92 -24.15 7.39
C THR A 21 9.83 -23.56 8.27
N PHE A 22 9.21 -24.41 9.11
CA PHE A 22 8.21 -23.97 10.08
C PHE A 22 8.81 -23.09 11.18
N LEU A 23 9.98 -23.45 11.71
CA LEU A 23 10.73 -22.64 12.67
C LEU A 23 11.19 -21.32 12.05
N LYS A 24 11.69 -21.30 10.82
CA LYS A 24 12.01 -20.05 10.10
C LYS A 24 10.77 -19.16 9.97
N LYS A 25 9.62 -19.72 9.61
CA LYS A 25 8.36 -18.97 9.50
C LYS A 25 7.88 -18.42 10.86
N LEU A 26 8.05 -19.17 11.95
CA LEU A 26 7.79 -18.73 13.33
C LEU A 26 8.75 -17.61 13.76
N PHE A 27 10.06 -17.75 13.48
CA PHE A 27 11.05 -16.72 13.79
C PHE A 27 10.82 -15.43 12.97
N ILE A 28 10.45 -15.55 11.70
CA ILE A 28 10.09 -14.40 10.86
C ILE A 28 8.84 -13.71 11.43
N ASN A 29 7.80 -14.45 11.80
CA ASN A 29 6.60 -13.87 12.41
C ASN A 29 6.86 -13.25 13.80
N GLN A 30 7.76 -13.80 14.61
CA GLN A 30 8.14 -13.21 15.90
C GLN A 30 9.00 -11.96 15.75
N SER A 31 9.92 -11.91 14.77
CA SER A 31 10.69 -10.69 14.51
C SER A 31 9.83 -9.56 13.95
N PHE A 32 8.76 -9.85 13.19
CA PHE A 32 7.77 -8.87 12.76
C PHE A 32 6.97 -8.26 13.93
N SER A 33 6.77 -9.00 15.03
CA SER A 33 6.04 -8.52 16.21
C SER A 33 6.80 -7.46 17.02
N TYR A 34 8.10 -7.29 16.81
CA TYR A 34 8.94 -6.29 17.50
C TYR A 34 9.20 -5.03 16.66
N MET A 35 8.78 -4.98 15.39
CA MET A 35 8.89 -3.74 14.60
C MET A 35 7.75 -2.81 15.00
N SER A 36 8.09 -1.55 15.30
CA SER A 36 7.09 -0.52 15.55
C SER A 36 6.16 -0.42 14.33
N GLN A 37 4.87 -0.67 14.55
CA GLN A 37 3.86 -0.51 13.51
C GLN A 37 3.28 0.89 13.55
N HIS A 38 3.14 1.48 12.40
CA HIS A 38 2.63 2.83 12.21
C HIS A 38 1.29 2.78 11.49
N LYS A 39 0.28 3.43 12.06
CA LYS A 39 -1.03 3.60 11.43
C LYS A 39 -0.96 4.75 10.44
N VAL A 40 -1.25 4.44 9.18
CA VAL A 40 -1.15 5.37 8.06
C VAL A 40 -2.47 5.40 7.31
N VAL A 41 -2.91 6.60 6.93
CA VAL A 41 -4.03 6.78 6.00
C VAL A 41 -3.46 7.06 4.62
N LEU A 42 -3.85 6.25 3.66
CA LEU A 42 -3.57 6.44 2.25
C LEU A 42 -4.84 6.87 1.50
N LEU A 43 -4.67 7.67 0.47
CA LEU A 43 -5.69 7.97 -0.51
C LEU A 43 -5.22 7.49 -1.87
N LEU A 44 -6.03 6.69 -2.55
CA LEU A 44 -5.73 6.12 -3.85
C LEU A 44 -6.72 6.62 -4.88
N GLY A 45 -6.23 6.98 -6.08
CA GLY A 45 -7.04 7.47 -7.18
C GLY A 45 -6.62 6.88 -8.52
N SER A 46 -7.58 6.62 -9.41
CA SER A 46 -7.36 6.14 -10.78
C SER A 46 -8.35 6.83 -11.72
N ASN A 47 -7.90 7.25 -12.92
CA ASN A 47 -8.78 7.83 -13.94
C ASN A 47 -8.54 7.29 -15.35
N ILE A 48 -7.78 6.18 -15.49
CA ILE A 48 -7.54 5.50 -16.77
C ILE A 48 -7.92 4.02 -16.67
N GLY A 49 -8.55 3.50 -17.72
CA GLY A 49 -8.86 2.08 -17.87
C GLY A 49 -9.90 1.60 -16.87
N ASP A 50 -9.75 0.38 -16.37
CA ASP A 50 -10.61 -0.19 -15.31
C ASP A 50 -10.14 0.34 -13.95
N GLN A 51 -10.70 1.48 -13.56
CA GLN A 51 -10.30 2.24 -12.37
C GLN A 51 -10.44 1.43 -11.09
N LYS A 52 -11.54 0.69 -10.92
CA LYS A 52 -11.76 -0.13 -9.72
C LYS A 52 -10.72 -1.25 -9.63
N LYS A 53 -10.48 -1.94 -10.73
CA LYS A 53 -9.46 -2.97 -10.81
C LYS A 53 -8.05 -2.42 -10.54
N ASN A 54 -7.76 -1.22 -10.99
CA ASN A 54 -6.48 -0.56 -10.70
C ASN A 54 -6.33 -0.31 -9.20
N LEU A 55 -7.37 0.19 -8.53
CA LEU A 55 -7.37 0.42 -7.08
C LEU A 55 -7.20 -0.88 -6.29
N GLU A 56 -7.96 -1.94 -6.66
CA GLU A 56 -7.84 -3.27 -6.05
C GLU A 56 -6.44 -3.86 -6.24
N THR A 57 -5.86 -3.69 -7.44
CA THR A 57 -4.49 -4.14 -7.74
C THR A 57 -3.46 -3.41 -6.88
N ALA A 58 -3.61 -2.09 -6.71
CA ALA A 58 -2.72 -1.30 -5.86
C ALA A 58 -2.81 -1.73 -4.38
N LEU A 59 -4.02 -1.96 -3.86
CA LEU A 59 -4.22 -2.48 -2.50
C LEU A 59 -3.56 -3.85 -2.32
N GLN A 60 -3.69 -4.75 -3.31
CA GLN A 60 -3.04 -6.06 -3.27
C GLN A 60 -1.52 -5.92 -3.22
N LYS A 61 -0.91 -5.03 -4.02
CA LYS A 61 0.53 -4.77 -4.00
C LYS A 61 0.99 -4.17 -2.67
N ILE A 62 0.20 -3.27 -2.06
CA ILE A 62 0.46 -2.74 -0.72
C ILE A 62 0.54 -3.86 0.30
N LYS A 63 -0.39 -4.81 0.26
CA LYS A 63 -0.42 -5.98 1.14
C LYS A 63 0.76 -6.94 0.90
N GLU A 64 1.08 -7.21 -0.37
CA GLU A 64 2.23 -8.04 -0.76
C GLU A 64 3.57 -7.45 -0.31
N GLY A 65 3.67 -6.12 -0.22
CA GLY A 65 4.82 -5.41 0.34
C GLY A 65 4.94 -5.48 1.87
N GLY A 66 4.14 -6.32 2.54
CA GLY A 66 4.23 -6.57 3.98
C GLY A 66 3.46 -5.58 4.84
N ASN A 67 2.56 -4.81 4.26
CA ASN A 67 1.66 -3.92 5.00
C ASN A 67 0.33 -4.62 5.29
N GLU A 68 -0.28 -4.31 6.43
CA GLU A 68 -1.61 -4.80 6.78
C GLU A 68 -2.65 -3.75 6.44
N ILE A 69 -3.71 -4.11 5.72
CA ILE A 69 -4.84 -3.23 5.43
C ILE A 69 -5.88 -3.44 6.53
N LEU A 70 -6.14 -2.40 7.31
CA LEU A 70 -7.11 -2.43 8.41
C LEU A 70 -8.52 -2.09 7.94
N GLN A 71 -8.62 -1.08 7.05
CA GLN A 71 -9.91 -0.57 6.60
C GLN A 71 -9.78 0.02 5.19
N ILE A 72 -10.85 -0.05 4.42
CA ILE A 72 -10.98 0.56 3.10
C ILE A 72 -12.35 1.25 3.06
N SER A 73 -12.39 2.47 2.54
CA SER A 73 -13.64 3.21 2.30
C SER A 73 -14.42 2.63 1.13
N GLU A 74 -15.67 3.07 0.95
CA GLU A 74 -16.40 2.88 -0.29
C GLU A 74 -15.70 3.57 -1.48
N PHE A 75 -16.02 3.12 -2.71
CA PHE A 75 -15.53 3.77 -3.92
C PHE A 75 -16.28 5.07 -4.17
N LEU A 76 -15.54 6.16 -4.38
CA LEU A 76 -16.11 7.48 -4.68
C LEU A 76 -15.60 8.00 -6.01
N THR A 77 -16.52 8.42 -6.88
CA THR A 77 -16.15 9.10 -8.14
C THR A 77 -16.02 10.61 -7.92
N SER A 78 -15.03 11.24 -8.54
CA SER A 78 -14.84 12.68 -8.52
C SER A 78 -14.30 13.20 -9.86
N GLU A 79 -14.54 14.47 -10.17
CA GLU A 79 -13.85 15.15 -11.25
C GLU A 79 -12.37 15.35 -10.91
N ALA A 80 -11.54 15.61 -11.94
CA ALA A 80 -10.15 16.03 -11.74
C ALA A 80 -10.12 17.41 -11.05
N VAL A 81 -9.35 17.55 -9.96
CA VAL A 81 -9.38 18.76 -9.12
C VAL A 81 -8.31 19.78 -9.54
N GLU A 82 -7.17 19.37 -10.08
CA GLU A 82 -6.01 20.23 -10.31
C GLU A 82 -5.64 20.38 -11.78
N PHE A 83 -6.39 19.77 -12.72
CA PHE A 83 -6.18 19.87 -14.15
C PHE A 83 -7.45 19.58 -14.94
N VAL A 84 -7.48 20.03 -16.20
CA VAL A 84 -8.61 19.77 -17.09
C VAL A 84 -8.45 18.36 -17.65
N SER A 85 -9.33 17.46 -17.25
CA SER A 85 -9.47 16.12 -17.80
C SER A 85 -10.93 15.82 -18.06
N SER A 86 -11.22 15.10 -19.16
CA SER A 86 -12.54 14.52 -19.41
C SER A 86 -12.76 13.22 -18.63
N ASN A 87 -11.70 12.68 -18.02
CA ASN A 87 -11.76 11.43 -17.28
C ASN A 87 -12.13 11.69 -15.82
N ILE A 88 -13.12 10.94 -15.35
CA ILE A 88 -13.56 10.96 -13.95
C ILE A 88 -12.63 10.05 -13.15
N PHE A 89 -12.24 10.48 -11.97
CA PHE A 89 -11.50 9.66 -11.02
C PHE A 89 -12.42 8.71 -10.25
N CYS A 90 -11.94 7.48 -10.02
CA CYS A 90 -12.43 6.62 -8.96
C CYS A 90 -11.40 6.64 -7.82
N ASN A 91 -11.87 6.90 -6.60
CA ASN A 91 -11.02 7.08 -5.43
C ASN A 91 -11.47 6.20 -4.29
N ILE A 92 -10.52 5.83 -3.43
CA ILE A 92 -10.72 5.19 -2.12
C ILE A 92 -9.75 5.77 -1.11
N ALA A 93 -10.08 5.67 0.17
CA ALA A 93 -9.14 5.83 1.27
C ALA A 93 -8.91 4.49 1.95
N SER A 94 -7.74 4.30 2.54
CA SER A 94 -7.40 3.07 3.26
C SER A 94 -6.58 3.37 4.50
N ILE A 95 -6.86 2.66 5.59
CA ILE A 95 -6.01 2.63 6.78
C ILE A 95 -5.13 1.40 6.69
N ILE A 96 -3.83 1.60 6.80
CA ILE A 96 -2.85 0.52 6.83
C ILE A 96 -2.00 0.56 8.11
N LEU A 97 -1.44 -0.61 8.48
CA LEU A 97 -0.30 -0.71 9.39
C LEU A 97 0.95 -1.03 8.58
N THR A 98 2.02 -0.29 8.85
CA THR A 98 3.31 -0.44 8.18
C THR A 98 4.46 -0.35 9.17
N SER A 99 5.57 -1.04 8.88
CA SER A 99 6.85 -0.88 9.57
C SER A 99 7.79 0.10 8.86
N LEU A 100 7.41 0.58 7.67
CA LEU A 100 8.21 1.49 6.88
C LEU A 100 8.18 2.91 7.47
N SER A 101 9.32 3.59 7.53
CA SER A 101 9.36 5.02 7.85
C SER A 101 8.62 5.86 6.78
N PRO A 102 8.28 7.14 7.03
CA PRO A 102 7.54 7.96 6.08
C PRO A 102 8.17 8.02 4.68
N ILE A 103 9.48 8.17 4.60
CA ILE A 103 10.19 8.22 3.31
C ILE A 103 10.27 6.86 2.63
N GLN A 104 10.49 5.79 3.39
CA GLN A 104 10.46 4.43 2.84
C GLN A 104 9.08 4.07 2.31
N LEU A 105 8.01 4.47 3.02
CA LEU A 105 6.64 4.27 2.54
C LEU A 105 6.36 5.08 1.27
N LEU A 106 6.84 6.33 1.20
CA LEU A 106 6.75 7.13 -0.02
C LEU A 106 7.43 6.42 -1.20
N ASP A 107 8.68 5.97 -1.01
CA ASP A 107 9.42 5.27 -2.06
C ASP A 107 8.70 3.98 -2.49
N PHE A 108 8.14 3.26 -1.54
CA PHE A 108 7.37 2.04 -1.79
C PHE A 108 6.09 2.31 -2.60
N VAL A 109 5.25 3.27 -2.22
CA VAL A 109 4.02 3.57 -2.97
C VAL A 109 4.34 4.13 -4.35
N LYS A 110 5.41 4.93 -4.51
CA LYS A 110 5.87 5.40 -5.83
C LYS A 110 6.40 4.25 -6.70
N SER A 111 7.01 3.22 -6.12
CA SER A 111 7.38 2.02 -6.88
C SER A 111 6.17 1.27 -7.42
N ILE A 112 5.07 1.18 -6.64
CA ILE A 112 3.80 0.59 -7.08
C ILE A 112 3.23 1.40 -8.26
N GLU A 113 3.21 2.72 -8.18
CA GLU A 113 2.71 3.58 -9.25
C GLU A 113 3.47 3.36 -10.56
N ILE A 114 4.81 3.30 -10.49
CA ILE A 114 5.68 3.03 -11.65
C ILE A 114 5.41 1.64 -12.22
N GLU A 115 5.34 0.62 -11.38
CA GLU A 115 5.09 -0.77 -11.80
C GLU A 115 3.72 -0.92 -12.49
N MET A 116 2.72 -0.14 -12.05
CA MET A 116 1.39 -0.12 -12.65
C MET A 116 1.27 0.75 -13.90
N GLY A 117 2.36 1.34 -14.39
CA GLY A 117 2.41 2.04 -15.67
C GLY A 117 2.46 3.57 -15.59
N ARG A 118 2.72 4.15 -14.42
CA ARG A 118 2.99 5.59 -14.31
C ARG A 118 4.38 5.89 -14.86
N SER A 119 4.44 6.40 -16.09
CA SER A 119 5.70 6.61 -16.79
C SER A 119 6.51 7.83 -16.33
N ASN A 120 5.88 8.83 -15.65
CA ASN A 120 6.55 10.05 -15.21
C ASN A 120 5.93 10.58 -13.92
N ASP A 121 6.77 11.04 -12.99
CA ASP A 121 6.34 11.84 -11.85
C ASP A 121 5.89 13.23 -12.35
N SER A 122 4.73 13.69 -11.91
CA SER A 122 4.18 15.02 -12.23
C SER A 122 5.14 16.17 -11.86
N ARG A 123 6.07 15.94 -10.96
CA ARG A 123 7.14 16.89 -10.60
C ARG A 123 8.17 17.06 -11.71
N VAL A 124 8.39 16.02 -12.54
CA VAL A 124 9.36 16.05 -13.63
C VAL A 124 8.73 16.62 -14.91
N THR A 125 7.43 16.38 -15.13
CA THR A 125 6.71 16.82 -16.33
C THR A 125 6.05 18.19 -16.19
N GLY A 126 6.04 18.76 -14.99
CA GLY A 126 5.47 20.09 -14.71
C GLY A 126 3.95 20.19 -14.85
N GLY A 127 3.24 19.07 -14.95
CA GLY A 127 1.79 19.04 -15.09
C GLY A 127 1.12 17.79 -14.52
N TYR A 128 -0.10 17.95 -14.06
CA TYR A 128 -0.98 16.84 -13.71
C TYR A 128 -1.46 16.16 -15.00
N ALA A 129 -1.43 14.85 -15.04
CA ALA A 129 -1.87 14.03 -16.17
C ALA A 129 -2.78 12.90 -15.69
N ASP A 130 -3.54 12.35 -16.62
CA ASP A 130 -4.29 11.12 -16.40
C ASP A 130 -3.36 9.99 -16.01
N ARG A 131 -3.78 9.15 -15.04
CA ARG A 131 -2.92 8.13 -14.43
C ARG A 131 -3.67 6.86 -14.08
N VAL A 132 -2.98 5.72 -14.27
CA VAL A 132 -3.51 4.41 -13.90
C VAL A 132 -3.74 4.34 -12.40
N ILE A 133 -2.80 4.88 -11.61
CA ILE A 133 -2.87 4.91 -10.15
C ILE A 133 -2.10 6.12 -9.60
N ASP A 134 -2.61 6.69 -8.53
CA ASP A 134 -1.99 7.71 -7.68
C ASP A 134 -2.18 7.30 -6.23
N ILE A 135 -1.13 7.36 -5.41
CA ILE A 135 -1.18 6.94 -4.00
C ILE A 135 -0.54 8.02 -3.15
N ASP A 136 -1.37 8.71 -2.37
CA ASP A 136 -0.95 9.77 -1.48
C ASP A 136 -0.98 9.33 -0.01
N ILE A 137 0.07 9.68 0.75
CA ILE A 137 0.13 9.50 2.20
C ILE A 137 -0.56 10.69 2.85
N VAL A 138 -1.72 10.48 3.47
CA VAL A 138 -2.52 11.55 4.08
C VAL A 138 -2.09 11.83 5.51
N THR A 139 -2.02 10.78 6.34
CA THR A 139 -1.54 10.87 7.72
C THR A 139 -0.62 9.70 8.03
N TYR A 140 0.26 9.87 9.01
CA TYR A 140 1.16 8.84 9.50
C TYR A 140 1.25 8.96 11.03
N ASN A 141 0.51 8.12 11.76
CA ASN A 141 0.22 8.33 13.18
C ASN A 141 -0.21 9.80 13.42
N GLU A 142 0.32 10.44 14.45
CA GLU A 142 0.18 11.86 14.75
C GLU A 142 1.39 12.70 14.29
N LEU A 143 2.22 12.14 13.39
CA LEU A 143 3.45 12.76 12.95
C LEU A 143 3.18 14.03 12.14
N LYS A 144 3.93 15.09 12.44
CA LYS A 144 4.10 16.25 11.56
C LYS A 144 5.49 16.18 10.96
N PHE A 145 5.56 16.03 9.64
CA PHE A 145 6.80 15.85 8.92
C PHE A 145 6.78 16.66 7.61
N VAL A 146 7.81 17.43 7.38
CA VAL A 146 7.94 18.24 6.16
C VAL A 146 9.34 18.02 5.57
N SER A 147 9.35 17.66 4.28
CA SER A 147 10.56 17.59 3.46
C SER A 147 10.24 18.06 2.04
N GLU A 148 11.24 18.16 1.17
CA GLU A 148 11.03 18.48 -0.24
C GLU A 148 10.13 17.46 -0.97
N ARG A 149 10.09 16.22 -0.47
CA ARG A 149 9.40 15.11 -1.14
C ARG A 149 8.04 14.76 -0.51
N LEU A 150 7.85 15.06 0.77
CA LEU A 150 6.68 14.60 1.52
C LEU A 150 6.32 15.60 2.61
N GLU A 151 5.03 15.92 2.67
CA GLU A 151 4.42 16.69 3.75
C GLU A 151 3.35 15.83 4.44
N ILE A 152 3.45 15.67 5.75
CA ILE A 152 2.51 14.95 6.62
C ILE A 152 2.10 15.87 7.77
N PRO A 153 0.82 16.03 8.02
CA PRO A 153 -0.33 15.55 7.26
C PRO A 153 -0.46 16.24 5.89
N HIS A 154 -1.08 15.58 4.92
CA HIS A 154 -1.32 16.15 3.60
C HIS A 154 -2.49 17.14 3.64
N ILE A 155 -2.16 18.43 3.71
CA ILE A 155 -3.11 19.52 3.99
C ILE A 155 -4.27 19.57 2.99
N LYS A 156 -4.00 19.44 1.69
CA LYS A 156 -5.05 19.50 0.66
C LYS A 156 -6.10 18.38 0.84
N HIS A 157 -5.68 17.17 1.16
CA HIS A 157 -6.61 16.06 1.39
C HIS A 157 -7.45 16.24 2.65
N LEU A 158 -6.89 16.82 3.69
CA LEU A 158 -7.61 17.03 4.94
C LEU A 158 -8.60 18.20 4.87
N PHE A 159 -8.26 19.29 4.15
CA PHE A 159 -8.98 20.55 4.30
C PHE A 159 -9.54 21.14 3.00
N GLU A 160 -8.99 20.78 1.82
CA GLU A 160 -9.33 21.49 0.58
C GLU A 160 -10.15 20.63 -0.39
N ARG A 161 -9.86 19.32 -0.49
CA ARG A 161 -10.49 18.43 -1.47
C ARG A 161 -11.73 17.76 -0.89
N GLU A 162 -12.92 18.12 -1.36
CA GLU A 162 -14.19 17.61 -0.82
C GLU A 162 -14.31 16.07 -0.92
N PHE A 163 -13.92 15.48 -2.06
CA PHE A 163 -13.97 14.03 -2.21
C PHE A 163 -13.11 13.30 -1.18
N SER A 164 -11.94 13.86 -0.83
CA SER A 164 -11.07 13.29 0.20
C SER A 164 -11.72 13.34 1.57
N LYS A 165 -12.38 14.46 1.93
CA LYS A 165 -13.07 14.59 3.22
C LYS A 165 -14.18 13.55 3.38
N VAL A 166 -14.92 13.26 2.30
CA VAL A 166 -15.97 12.23 2.30
C VAL A 166 -15.36 10.86 2.58
N LEU A 167 -14.28 10.48 1.85
CA LEU A 167 -13.62 9.21 2.02
C LEU A 167 -12.97 9.05 3.41
N LEU A 168 -12.36 10.12 3.93
CA LEU A 168 -11.73 10.11 5.25
C LEU A 168 -12.76 9.99 6.38
N LYS A 169 -13.95 10.59 6.19
CA LYS A 169 -15.06 10.43 7.13
C LYS A 169 -15.57 9.00 7.17
N ASP A 170 -15.71 8.34 6.03
CA ASP A 170 -16.11 6.94 5.90
C ASP A 170 -15.19 5.97 6.68
N LEU A 171 -13.87 6.28 6.76
CA LEU A 171 -12.92 5.53 7.57
C LEU A 171 -13.06 5.75 9.09
N SER A 172 -13.83 6.71 9.53
CA SER A 172 -14.00 7.09 10.95
C SER A 172 -15.28 6.55 11.58
N GLU A 173 -16.15 6.00 10.75
CA GLU A 173 -17.41 5.34 11.16
C GLU A 173 -17.21 3.83 11.35
#